data_486aef693539f623379e667fb7cbf3f4
#
_entry.id   486aef693539f623379e667fb7cbf3f4
#
_cell.length_a   1.000
_cell.length_b   1.000
_cell.length_c   1.000
_cell.angle_alpha   90.00
_cell.angle_beta   90.00
_cell.angle_gamma   90.00
#
_symmetry.space_group_name_H-M   'P 1'
#
loop_
_entity.id
_entity.type
_entity.pdbx_description
1 polymer ?
#
loop_
_entity_poly.entity_id
_entity_poly.type
_entity_poly.pdbx_seq_one_letter_code
_entity_poly.pdbx_strand_id
1 'polypeptide(L)'
;MLNEDVMVNAITGSTGAGVKPGATSHFSWRNNNMSIYKPFSHQHVPEIKQSLKQLQNSFDSEIDFIPYRGDFPRGIFATLVVKCKVELEELVKMYTDYYAEDSFVHIIDKNIDLKQVVNTNKCLIHLEKHGDKLLIISCIDNC
;
A
#
# COMPACT_ATOMS: atom_id res chain seq x y z
N MET A 1 12.62 -11.29 -9.73
CA MET A 1 12.88 -11.59 -8.31
C MET A 1 13.15 -10.29 -7.58
N LEU A 2 12.52 -10.10 -6.43
CA LEU A 2 12.71 -8.95 -5.56
C LEU A 2 13.94 -9.22 -4.66
N ASN A 3 15.02 -8.48 -4.85
CA ASN A 3 16.30 -8.67 -4.14
C ASN A 3 16.78 -7.39 -3.45
N GLU A 4 15.93 -6.37 -3.39
CA GLU A 4 16.21 -5.05 -2.84
C GLU A 4 15.20 -4.75 -1.74
N ASP A 5 15.57 -3.85 -0.83
CA ASP A 5 14.67 -3.38 0.21
C ASP A 5 13.46 -2.66 -0.39
N VAL A 6 12.32 -2.85 0.24
CA VAL A 6 11.05 -2.28 -0.19
C VAL A 6 10.65 -1.17 0.77
N MET A 7 10.60 0.07 0.27
CA MET A 7 10.06 1.18 1.04
C MET A 7 8.54 1.24 0.83
N VAL A 8 7.79 1.22 1.92
CA VAL A 8 6.32 1.30 1.91
C VAL A 8 5.85 2.46 2.77
N ASN A 9 5.14 3.41 2.16
CA ASN A 9 4.41 4.44 2.87
C ASN A 9 2.91 4.15 2.73
N ALA A 10 2.19 4.05 3.83
CA ALA A 10 0.77 3.76 3.82
C ALA A 10 0.00 4.77 4.67
N ILE A 11 -0.91 5.50 4.04
CA ILE A 11 -1.81 6.43 4.74
C ILE A 11 -3.14 5.71 4.95
N THR A 12 -3.57 5.56 6.20
CA THR A 12 -4.81 4.89 6.57
C THR A 12 -5.81 5.84 7.23
N GLY A 13 -7.07 5.58 7.00
CA GLY A 13 -8.16 6.21 7.72
C GLY A 13 -8.26 5.76 9.19
N SER A 14 -9.13 6.41 9.94
CA SER A 14 -9.27 6.18 11.39
C SER A 14 -10.00 4.88 11.74
N THR A 15 -10.88 4.36 10.89
CA THR A 15 -11.66 3.14 11.15
C THR A 15 -10.79 1.90 11.29
N GLY A 16 -9.69 1.80 10.55
CA GLY A 16 -8.72 0.71 10.68
C GLY A 16 -7.98 0.63 12.04
N ALA A 17 -8.20 1.60 12.94
CA ALA A 17 -7.60 1.59 14.28
C ALA A 17 -8.34 0.67 15.28
N GLY A 18 -9.50 0.13 14.88
CA GLY A 18 -10.35 -0.71 15.73
C GLY A 18 -11.33 0.08 16.59
N VAL A 19 -12.18 -0.65 17.32
CA VAL A 19 -13.33 -0.10 18.03
C VAL A 19 -12.95 0.75 19.27
N LYS A 20 -11.82 0.44 19.91
CA LYS A 20 -11.43 1.18 21.12
C LYS A 20 -10.80 2.53 20.75
N PRO A 21 -11.41 3.66 21.17
CA PRO A 21 -10.82 4.98 20.95
C PRO A 21 -9.45 5.10 21.64
N GLY A 22 -8.45 5.54 20.90
CA GLY A 22 -7.14 5.89 21.43
C GLY A 22 -6.95 7.42 21.43
N ALA A 23 -5.96 7.92 22.15
CA ALA A 23 -5.66 9.36 22.20
C ALA A 23 -5.48 9.95 20.79
N THR A 24 -4.83 9.23 19.88
CA THR A 24 -4.54 9.68 18.51
C THR A 24 -5.69 9.47 17.52
N SER A 25 -6.77 8.78 17.92
CA SER A 25 -8.00 8.65 17.13
C SER A 25 -9.13 9.56 17.63
N HIS A 26 -8.91 10.28 18.74
CA HIS A 26 -9.86 11.26 19.26
C HIS A 26 -10.06 12.40 18.24
N PHE A 27 -11.31 12.86 18.08
CA PHE A 27 -11.67 13.89 17.09
C PHE A 27 -10.76 15.12 17.14
N SER A 28 -10.61 15.74 18.32
CA SER A 28 -9.79 16.95 18.48
C SER A 28 -8.31 16.75 18.14
N TRP A 29 -7.80 15.55 18.27
CA TRP A 29 -6.44 15.22 17.84
C TRP A 29 -6.35 14.99 16.34
N ARG A 30 -7.35 14.28 15.77
CA ARG A 30 -7.31 13.82 14.38
C ARG A 30 -7.73 14.87 13.37
N ASN A 31 -8.64 15.76 13.76
CA ASN A 31 -9.17 16.79 12.86
C ASN A 31 -8.07 17.68 12.30
N ASN A 32 -8.00 17.81 10.97
CA ASN A 32 -6.97 18.53 10.23
C ASN A 32 -5.52 18.10 10.57
N ASN A 33 -5.31 16.84 10.92
CA ASN A 33 -4.03 16.34 11.39
C ASN A 33 -3.65 15.01 10.76
N MET A 34 -2.36 14.82 10.48
CA MET A 34 -1.77 13.57 10.05
C MET A 34 -0.58 13.21 10.94
N SER A 35 -0.41 11.94 11.26
CA SER A 35 0.69 11.50 12.12
C SER A 35 1.21 10.12 11.71
N ILE A 36 2.51 9.91 11.90
CA ILE A 36 3.16 8.62 11.78
C ILE A 36 2.86 7.78 13.04
N TYR A 37 2.78 6.47 12.89
CA TYR A 37 2.71 5.55 14.02
C TYR A 37 3.49 4.28 13.74
N LYS A 38 4.23 3.78 14.73
CA LYS A 38 5.03 2.54 14.67
C LYS A 38 5.87 2.39 13.39
N PRO A 39 6.66 3.41 12.95
CA PRO A 39 7.52 3.27 11.80
C PRO A 39 8.50 2.12 12.01
N PHE A 40 8.76 1.32 10.97
CA PHE A 40 9.65 0.15 10.94
C PHE A 40 9.32 -0.98 11.93
N SER A 41 8.35 -0.76 12.82
CA SER A 41 7.99 -1.69 13.90
C SER A 41 6.51 -2.08 13.91
N HIS A 42 5.82 -1.85 12.78
CA HIS A 42 4.40 -2.17 12.65
C HIS A 42 4.17 -3.69 12.67
N GLN A 43 3.11 -4.11 13.36
CA GLN A 43 2.77 -5.53 13.53
C GLN A 43 2.55 -6.30 12.21
N HIS A 44 2.21 -5.62 11.12
CA HIS A 44 2.03 -6.25 9.80
C HIS A 44 3.35 -6.52 9.06
N VAL A 45 4.48 -5.94 9.47
CA VAL A 45 5.77 -6.19 8.79
C VAL A 45 6.15 -7.67 8.77
N PRO A 46 6.06 -8.43 9.89
CA PRO A 46 6.29 -9.88 9.86
C PRO A 46 5.34 -10.64 8.93
N GLU A 47 4.07 -10.25 8.88
CA GLU A 47 3.06 -10.87 7.99
C GLU A 47 3.37 -10.62 6.52
N ILE A 48 3.78 -9.38 6.17
CA ILE A 48 4.21 -9.01 4.82
C ILE A 48 5.45 -9.82 4.43
N LYS A 49 6.46 -9.89 5.29
CA LYS A 49 7.67 -10.70 5.05
C LYS A 49 7.33 -12.18 4.86
N GLN A 50 6.43 -12.72 5.66
CA GLN A 50 5.97 -14.11 5.52
C GLN A 50 5.32 -14.35 4.16
N SER A 51 4.42 -13.47 3.72
CA SER A 51 3.75 -13.58 2.42
C SER A 51 4.75 -13.48 1.27
N LEU A 52 5.71 -12.56 1.33
CA LEU A 52 6.75 -12.42 0.32
C LEU A 52 7.66 -13.67 0.27
N LYS A 53 8.00 -14.27 1.41
CA LYS A 53 8.76 -15.53 1.47
C LYS A 53 8.00 -16.73 0.89
N GLN A 54 6.68 -16.76 1.00
CA GLN A 54 5.86 -17.78 0.34
C GLN A 54 5.88 -17.65 -1.19
N LEU A 55 5.89 -16.40 -1.70
CA LEU A 55 5.97 -16.13 -3.14
C LEU A 55 7.40 -16.28 -3.70
N GLN A 56 8.41 -15.95 -2.90
CA GLN A 56 9.82 -16.03 -3.25
C GLN A 56 10.62 -16.53 -2.05
N ASN A 57 10.94 -17.82 -2.00
CA ASN A 57 11.65 -18.46 -0.89
C ASN A 57 13.00 -17.78 -0.56
N SER A 58 13.64 -17.19 -1.56
CA SER A 58 14.92 -16.47 -1.42
C SER A 58 14.75 -15.02 -0.95
N PHE A 59 13.53 -14.56 -0.64
CA PHE A 59 13.31 -13.19 -0.18
C PHE A 59 13.91 -12.99 1.22
N ASP A 60 14.88 -12.10 1.32
CA ASP A 60 15.58 -11.74 2.58
C ASP A 60 15.84 -10.24 2.72
N SER A 61 15.15 -9.44 1.92
CA SER A 61 15.27 -7.98 1.94
C SER A 61 14.42 -7.36 3.05
N GLU A 62 14.75 -6.14 3.44
CA GLU A 62 13.99 -5.40 4.44
C GLU A 62 12.73 -4.76 3.86
N ILE A 63 11.74 -4.59 4.73
CA ILE A 63 10.51 -3.85 4.45
C ILE A 63 10.50 -2.60 5.33
N ASP A 64 10.82 -1.48 4.73
CA ASP A 64 10.79 -0.17 5.37
C ASP A 64 9.36 0.37 5.37
N PHE A 65 8.57 -0.07 6.35
CA PHE A 65 7.16 0.27 6.44
C PHE A 65 6.94 1.49 7.32
N ILE A 66 6.38 2.56 6.72
CA ILE A 66 6.07 3.82 7.40
C ILE A 66 4.57 4.09 7.28
N PRO A 67 3.77 3.72 8.29
CA PRO A 67 2.34 3.99 8.30
C PRO A 67 2.02 5.38 8.83
N TYR A 68 1.05 6.02 8.18
CA TYR A 68 0.49 7.30 8.56
C TYR A 68 -1.00 7.12 8.86
N ARG A 69 -1.51 7.89 9.81
CA ARG A 69 -2.95 8.04 10.01
C ARG A 69 -3.39 9.40 9.53
N GLY A 70 -4.26 9.40 8.53
CA GLY A 70 -4.82 10.61 7.93
C GLY A 70 -6.11 11.08 8.62
N ASP A 71 -6.56 12.27 8.25
CA ASP A 71 -7.83 12.85 8.70
C ASP A 71 -8.96 12.50 7.74
N PHE A 72 -9.24 11.21 7.65
CA PHE A 72 -10.39 10.67 6.91
C PHE A 72 -10.83 9.34 7.57
N PRO A 73 -12.10 8.95 7.43
CA PRO A 73 -12.61 7.78 8.14
C PRO A 73 -12.12 6.46 7.52
N ARG A 74 -12.15 6.29 6.20
CA ARG A 74 -11.99 5.00 5.54
C ARG A 74 -10.94 5.03 4.45
N GLY A 75 -10.27 3.90 4.27
CA GLY A 75 -9.39 3.61 3.17
C GLY A 75 -7.92 3.54 3.54
N ILE A 76 -7.16 2.91 2.65
CA ILE A 76 -5.69 2.90 2.66
C ILE A 76 -5.21 3.36 1.28
N PHE A 77 -4.30 4.33 1.30
CA PHE A 77 -3.50 4.74 0.16
C PHE A 77 -2.06 4.36 0.44
N ALA A 78 -1.53 3.41 -0.32
CA ALA A 78 -0.17 2.91 -0.14
C ALA A 78 0.70 3.22 -1.35
N THR A 79 1.94 3.59 -1.11
CA THR A 79 2.99 3.71 -2.12
C THR A 79 4.16 2.81 -1.76
N LEU A 80 4.62 2.03 -2.72
CA LEU A 80 5.77 1.15 -2.60
C LEU A 80 6.83 1.58 -3.61
N VAL A 81 8.07 1.68 -3.16
CA VAL A 81 9.21 1.99 -4.03
C VAL A 81 10.19 0.84 -3.98
N VAL A 82 10.52 0.31 -5.15
CA VAL A 82 11.51 -0.76 -5.31
C VAL A 82 12.41 -0.46 -6.51
N LYS A 83 13.64 -0.95 -6.48
CA LYS A 83 14.49 -0.95 -7.67
C LYS A 83 14.04 -2.04 -8.64
N CYS A 84 13.88 -1.68 -9.90
CA CYS A 84 13.38 -2.57 -10.93
C CYS A 84 14.02 -2.22 -12.28
N LYS A 85 14.55 -3.23 -12.97
CA LYS A 85 15.14 -3.07 -14.31
C LYS A 85 14.17 -3.43 -15.44
N VAL A 86 13.02 -3.99 -15.10
CA VAL A 86 11.98 -4.36 -16.07
C VAL A 86 11.27 -3.10 -16.57
N GLU A 87 10.96 -3.06 -17.84
CA GLU A 87 10.28 -1.91 -18.46
C GLU A 87 8.80 -1.81 -18.02
N LEU A 88 8.25 -0.59 -18.04
CA LEU A 88 6.91 -0.32 -17.51
C LEU A 88 5.82 -1.13 -18.22
N GLU A 89 5.90 -1.23 -19.53
CA GLU A 89 4.93 -1.95 -20.35
C GLU A 89 4.87 -3.44 -19.97
N GLU A 90 6.04 -4.04 -19.74
CA GLU A 90 6.14 -5.43 -19.32
C GLU A 90 5.58 -5.61 -17.90
N LEU A 91 5.86 -4.69 -16.98
CA LEU A 91 5.32 -4.70 -15.62
C LEU A 91 3.80 -4.56 -15.62
N VAL A 92 3.25 -3.61 -16.38
CA VAL A 92 1.80 -3.43 -16.52
C VAL A 92 1.15 -4.71 -17.05
N LYS A 93 1.76 -5.32 -18.07
CA LYS A 93 1.28 -6.60 -18.60
C LYS A 93 1.31 -7.72 -17.55
N MET A 94 2.42 -7.85 -16.80
CA MET A 94 2.55 -8.88 -15.75
C MET A 94 1.46 -8.71 -14.67
N TYR A 95 1.21 -7.48 -14.21
CA TYR A 95 0.17 -7.21 -13.22
C TYR A 95 -1.23 -7.47 -13.79
N THR A 96 -1.49 -7.05 -15.02
CA THR A 96 -2.77 -7.29 -15.70
C THR A 96 -3.05 -8.78 -15.87
N ASP A 97 -2.06 -9.55 -16.31
CA ASP A 97 -2.18 -11.00 -16.49
C ASP A 97 -2.36 -11.72 -15.14
N TYR A 98 -1.63 -11.30 -14.10
CA TYR A 98 -1.71 -11.90 -12.77
C TYR A 98 -3.09 -11.72 -12.12
N TYR A 99 -3.69 -10.55 -12.27
CA TYR A 99 -4.99 -10.21 -11.68
C TYR A 99 -6.16 -10.36 -12.66
N ALA A 100 -5.98 -11.02 -13.81
CA ALA A 100 -7.00 -11.12 -14.86
C ALA A 100 -8.32 -11.74 -14.39
N GLU A 101 -8.26 -12.70 -13.45
CA GLU A 101 -9.42 -13.37 -12.89
C GLU A 101 -9.98 -12.70 -11.62
N ASP A 102 -9.32 -11.66 -11.11
CA ASP A 102 -9.71 -10.98 -9.88
C ASP A 102 -10.66 -9.82 -10.18
N SER A 103 -11.95 -10.03 -9.99
CA SER A 103 -13.02 -9.08 -10.32
C SER A 103 -12.92 -7.72 -9.61
N PHE A 104 -12.19 -7.62 -8.50
CA PHE A 104 -12.08 -6.41 -7.69
C PHE A 104 -10.73 -5.71 -7.78
N VAL A 105 -9.74 -6.32 -8.45
CA VAL A 105 -8.41 -5.71 -8.65
C VAL A 105 -8.33 -5.11 -10.05
N HIS A 106 -7.97 -3.84 -10.12
CA HIS A 106 -7.89 -3.13 -11.40
C HIS A 106 -6.53 -2.44 -11.54
N ILE A 107 -5.84 -2.73 -12.64
CA ILE A 107 -4.60 -2.03 -13.02
C ILE A 107 -5.01 -0.79 -13.81
N ILE A 108 -4.62 0.39 -13.32
CA ILE A 108 -5.07 1.69 -13.86
C ILE A 108 -3.87 2.40 -14.50
N ASP A 109 -4.07 2.91 -15.71
CA ASP A 109 -3.08 3.65 -16.50
C ASP A 109 -2.91 5.12 -16.08
N LYS A 110 -3.81 5.61 -15.23
CA LYS A 110 -3.84 7.00 -14.74
C LYS A 110 -3.59 7.02 -13.24
N ASN A 111 -3.17 8.19 -12.77
CA ASN A 111 -3.01 8.42 -11.33
C ASN A 111 -4.33 8.12 -10.59
N ILE A 112 -4.20 7.46 -9.45
CA ILE A 112 -5.34 7.02 -8.62
C ILE A 112 -5.40 7.84 -7.33
N ASP A 113 -6.61 7.96 -6.78
CA ASP A 113 -6.87 8.61 -5.51
C ASP A 113 -7.85 7.79 -4.65
N LEU A 114 -7.87 8.11 -3.37
CA LEU A 114 -8.63 7.35 -2.38
C LEU A 114 -10.16 7.42 -2.60
N LYS A 115 -10.68 8.51 -3.15
CA LYS A 115 -12.13 8.68 -3.40
C LYS A 115 -12.67 7.69 -4.42
N GLN A 116 -11.80 7.16 -5.29
CA GLN A 116 -12.20 6.18 -6.31
C GLN A 116 -12.54 4.80 -5.73
N VAL A 117 -12.12 4.51 -4.50
CA VAL A 117 -12.32 3.20 -3.86
C VAL A 117 -13.21 3.25 -2.62
N VAL A 118 -13.32 4.38 -1.95
CA VAL A 118 -14.13 4.50 -0.72
C VAL A 118 -15.58 4.11 -0.99
N ASN A 119 -16.13 3.26 -0.11
CA ASN A 119 -17.44 2.61 -0.23
C ASN A 119 -17.56 1.64 -1.42
N THR A 120 -16.45 1.07 -1.87
CA THR A 120 -16.43 0.02 -2.90
C THR A 120 -15.58 -1.16 -2.43
N ASN A 121 -15.68 -2.29 -3.14
CA ASN A 121 -14.79 -3.44 -2.95
C ASN A 121 -13.55 -3.39 -3.87
N LYS A 122 -13.30 -2.27 -4.52
CA LYS A 122 -12.20 -2.15 -5.50
C LYS A 122 -10.85 -2.05 -4.81
N CYS A 123 -9.87 -2.70 -5.41
CA CYS A 123 -8.45 -2.46 -5.22
C CYS A 123 -7.90 -1.86 -6.52
N LEU A 124 -7.42 -0.63 -6.48
CA LEU A 124 -6.78 0.01 -7.62
C LEU A 124 -5.27 -0.06 -7.46
N ILE A 125 -4.58 -0.41 -8.53
CA ILE A 125 -3.12 -0.43 -8.61
C ILE A 125 -2.68 0.41 -9.80
N HIS A 126 -1.74 1.32 -9.57
CA HIS A 126 -1.09 2.11 -10.61
C HIS A 126 0.42 1.95 -10.52
N LEU A 127 1.08 1.85 -11.67
CA LEU A 127 2.52 1.64 -11.78
C LEU A 127 3.15 2.82 -12.51
N GLU A 128 4.24 3.33 -11.94
CA GLU A 128 5.08 4.34 -12.57
C GLU A 128 6.54 3.91 -12.54
N LYS A 129 7.28 4.20 -13.59
CA LYS A 129 8.73 3.94 -13.67
C LYS A 129 9.51 5.24 -13.80
N HIS A 130 10.51 5.41 -12.93
CA HIS A 130 11.40 6.57 -12.90
C HIS A 130 12.85 6.09 -12.84
N GLY A 131 13.49 5.95 -14.01
CA GLY A 131 14.80 5.33 -14.13
C GLY A 131 14.78 3.87 -13.67
N ASP A 132 15.57 3.51 -12.68
CA ASP A 132 15.61 2.18 -12.09
C ASP A 132 14.60 1.97 -10.92
N LYS A 133 13.77 2.97 -10.63
CA LYS A 133 12.76 2.90 -9.57
C LYS A 133 11.39 2.61 -10.15
N LEU A 134 10.74 1.60 -9.59
CA LEU A 134 9.32 1.33 -9.78
C LEU A 134 8.56 1.89 -8.58
N LEU A 135 7.60 2.77 -8.85
CA LEU A 135 6.59 3.22 -7.90
C LEU A 135 5.31 2.43 -8.14
N ILE A 136 4.85 1.75 -7.11
CA ILE A 136 3.57 1.05 -7.09
C ILE A 136 2.64 1.82 -6.17
N ILE A 137 1.51 2.28 -6.67
CA ILE A 137 0.48 2.96 -5.88
C ILE A 137 -0.71 2.02 -5.77
N SER A 138 -1.21 1.81 -4.56
CA SER A 138 -2.37 0.98 -4.29
C SER A 138 -3.38 1.70 -3.41
N CYS A 139 -4.66 1.60 -3.78
CA CYS A 139 -5.78 2.14 -3.01
C CYS A 139 -6.83 1.06 -2.77
N ILE A 140 -7.28 0.97 -1.54
CA ILE A 140 -8.41 0.12 -1.12
C ILE A 140 -9.31 0.85 -0.13
N ASP A 141 -10.57 0.45 -0.03
CA ASP A 141 -11.42 0.81 1.10
C ASP A 141 -11.14 -0.14 2.27
N ASN A 142 -10.65 0.41 3.36
CA ASN A 142 -10.39 -0.33 4.59
C ASN A 142 -11.33 0.15 5.70
N CYS A 143 -12.22 -0.69 6.13
CA CYS A 143 -13.23 -0.41 7.16
C CYS A 143 -13.15 -1.37 8.35
#